data_f0d4f31fb332666ec57a77005b9dd002
#
_entry.id   f0d4f31fb332666ec57a77005b9dd002
#
_cell.length_a   1.000
_cell.length_b   1.000
_cell.length_c   1.000
_cell.angle_alpha   90.00
_cell.angle_beta   90.00
_cell.angle_gamma   90.00
#
_symmetry.space_group_name_H-M   'P 1'
#
loop_
_entity.id
_entity.type
_entity.pdbx_description
1 polymer ?
#
loop_
_entity_poly.entity_id
_entity_poly.type
_entity_poly.pdbx_seq_one_letter_code
_entity_poly.pdbx_strand_id
1 'polypeptide(L)'
;VVGDRDEVGERMINDRRLPLISATGSCRMGRHVGATVASRLGSTILELGGNNAIIVDESADLEMSLRGIVFGAVGTAGQRCTTTRRLLVHRSIAGSFVERLAAAYQTVPIGDPLDDSVLMGPLINEQAVSNYLEAIATAVAQGGRVVTGGKALADRAGNFVEPTIIWSEEPMPI
;
A
#
# COMPACT_ATOMS: atom_id res chain seq x y z
N VAL A 1 24.60 -6.98 9.50
CA VAL A 1 24.74 -5.57 9.93
C VAL A 1 23.32 -4.99 9.99
N VAL A 2 23.00 -4.33 11.09
CA VAL A 2 21.74 -3.60 11.30
C VAL A 2 22.10 -2.13 11.50
N GLY A 3 21.42 -1.23 10.81
CA GLY A 3 21.64 0.20 10.93
C GLY A 3 20.71 0.97 9.99
N ASP A 4 20.69 2.27 10.15
CA ASP A 4 19.82 3.13 9.35
C ASP A 4 20.38 3.38 7.93
N ARG A 5 19.58 4.12 7.18
CA ARG A 5 19.90 4.48 5.80
C ARG A 5 21.20 5.28 5.72
N ASP A 6 21.35 6.29 6.58
CA ASP A 6 22.42 7.29 6.42
C ASP A 6 23.76 6.76 6.92
N GLU A 7 23.76 5.91 7.95
CA GLU A 7 24.99 5.34 8.51
C GLU A 7 25.45 4.08 7.78
N VAL A 8 24.55 3.15 7.48
CA VAL A 8 24.89 1.85 6.89
C VAL A 8 24.54 1.80 5.40
N GLY A 9 23.33 2.19 5.03
CA GLY A 9 22.83 2.11 3.66
C GLY A 9 23.70 2.91 2.68
N GLU A 10 23.98 4.18 3.00
CA GLU A 10 24.79 5.05 2.15
C GLU A 10 26.24 4.54 1.99
N ARG A 11 26.83 3.99 3.05
CA ARG A 11 28.15 3.39 2.96
C ARG A 11 28.17 2.17 2.04
N MET A 12 27.15 1.31 2.13
CA MET A 12 27.05 0.12 1.28
C MET A 12 26.95 0.48 -0.21
N ILE A 13 26.04 1.38 -0.58
CA ILE A 13 25.82 1.71 -1.99
C ILE A 13 26.98 2.47 -2.62
N ASN A 14 27.80 3.15 -1.82
CA ASN A 14 29.01 3.86 -2.27
C ASN A 14 30.28 2.99 -2.27
N ASP A 15 30.28 1.83 -1.62
CA ASP A 15 31.47 0.99 -1.50
C ASP A 15 31.78 0.24 -2.81
N ARG A 16 32.91 0.58 -3.45
CA ARG A 16 33.31 -0.04 -4.72
C ARG A 16 33.67 -1.52 -4.61
N ARG A 17 33.89 -2.03 -3.40
CA ARG A 17 34.14 -3.46 -3.16
C ARG A 17 32.87 -4.30 -3.34
N LEU A 18 31.68 -3.66 -3.37
CA LEU A 18 30.40 -4.29 -3.61
C LEU A 18 29.93 -4.03 -5.05
N PRO A 19 30.31 -4.88 -6.02
CA PRO A 19 30.02 -4.64 -7.44
C PRO A 19 28.52 -4.73 -7.76
N LEU A 20 27.76 -5.46 -6.94
CA LEU A 20 26.31 -5.64 -7.07
C LEU A 20 25.63 -5.25 -5.77
N ILE A 21 24.58 -4.43 -5.86
CA ILE A 21 23.66 -4.11 -4.75
C ILE A 21 22.29 -4.66 -5.10
N SER A 22 21.77 -5.55 -4.24
CA SER A 22 20.37 -5.99 -4.27
C SER A 22 19.62 -5.27 -3.17
N ALA A 23 18.50 -4.58 -3.51
CA ALA A 23 17.76 -3.79 -2.56
C ALA A 23 16.24 -3.89 -2.81
N THR A 24 15.47 -4.01 -1.72
CA THR A 24 14.02 -3.97 -1.72
C THR A 24 13.55 -2.74 -0.94
N GLY A 25 12.62 -1.95 -1.52
CA GLY A 25 12.07 -0.79 -0.82
C GLY A 25 11.22 0.12 -1.72
N SER A 26 11.15 1.41 -1.37
CA SER A 26 10.36 2.38 -2.12
C SER A 26 11.00 2.73 -3.47
N CYS A 27 10.18 3.16 -4.44
CA CYS A 27 10.68 3.68 -5.72
C CYS A 27 11.63 4.88 -5.52
N ARG A 28 11.41 5.71 -4.50
CA ARG A 28 12.33 6.81 -4.15
C ARG A 28 13.70 6.27 -3.75
N MET A 29 13.74 5.28 -2.87
CA MET A 29 14.98 4.60 -2.48
C MET A 29 15.65 3.94 -3.68
N GLY A 30 14.90 3.22 -4.51
CA GLY A 30 15.42 2.53 -5.69
C GLY A 30 16.07 3.49 -6.70
N ARG A 31 15.48 4.65 -6.96
CA ARG A 31 16.09 5.68 -7.82
C ARG A 31 17.41 6.19 -7.26
N HIS A 32 17.48 6.42 -5.94
CA HIS A 32 18.72 6.85 -5.28
C HIS A 32 19.80 5.77 -5.36
N VAL A 33 19.49 4.54 -4.97
CA VAL A 33 20.41 3.41 -5.04
C VAL A 33 20.91 3.17 -6.46
N GLY A 34 19.98 3.14 -7.44
CA GLY A 34 20.33 2.94 -8.85
C GLY A 34 21.27 4.00 -9.38
N ALA A 35 21.00 5.28 -9.13
CA ALA A 35 21.86 6.38 -9.55
C ALA A 35 23.25 6.32 -8.90
N THR A 36 23.29 6.09 -7.58
CA THR A 36 24.57 6.04 -6.84
C THR A 36 25.43 4.87 -7.29
N VAL A 37 24.86 3.68 -7.44
CA VAL A 37 25.61 2.48 -7.85
C VAL A 37 26.05 2.59 -9.31
N ALA A 38 25.20 3.12 -10.20
CA ALA A 38 25.57 3.33 -11.60
C ALA A 38 26.70 4.36 -11.76
N SER A 39 26.75 5.41 -10.92
CA SER A 39 27.82 6.43 -10.97
C SER A 39 29.23 5.85 -10.74
N ARG A 40 29.32 4.71 -10.07
CA ARG A 40 30.57 3.98 -9.83
C ARG A 40 30.74 2.72 -10.69
N LEU A 41 29.89 2.56 -11.74
CA LEU A 41 29.86 1.43 -12.67
C LEU A 41 29.55 0.07 -12.00
N GLY A 42 28.77 0.08 -10.90
CA GLY A 42 28.22 -1.11 -10.27
C GLY A 42 26.89 -1.53 -10.89
N SER A 43 26.39 -2.71 -10.50
CA SER A 43 25.09 -3.26 -10.92
C SER A 43 24.08 -3.25 -9.77
N THR A 44 22.78 -3.21 -10.12
CA THR A 44 21.71 -3.26 -9.14
C THR A 44 20.64 -4.29 -9.50
N ILE A 45 20.06 -4.93 -8.47
CA ILE A 45 18.77 -5.64 -8.52
C ILE A 45 17.83 -4.90 -7.58
N LEU A 46 16.76 -4.32 -8.13
CA LEU A 46 15.86 -3.45 -7.37
C LEU A 46 14.44 -4.00 -7.39
N GLU A 47 13.96 -4.41 -6.21
CA GLU A 47 12.58 -4.79 -5.97
C GLU A 47 11.86 -3.62 -5.31
N LEU A 48 10.91 -3.00 -6.02
CA LEU A 48 10.33 -1.71 -5.64
C LEU A 48 8.81 -1.80 -5.46
N GLY A 49 8.20 -0.68 -5.08
CA GLY A 49 6.77 -0.57 -4.95
C GLY A 49 6.02 -0.64 -6.28
N GLY A 50 4.73 -0.92 -6.20
CA GLY A 50 3.82 -0.99 -7.34
C GLY A 50 2.50 -0.27 -7.07
N ASN A 51 1.72 -0.09 -8.13
CA ASN A 51 0.34 0.38 -8.09
C ASN A 51 -0.58 -0.72 -8.66
N ASN A 52 -0.66 -1.83 -7.94
CA ASN A 52 -1.26 -3.08 -8.41
C ASN A 52 -2.78 -2.95 -8.56
N ALA A 53 -3.31 -3.59 -9.60
CA ALA A 53 -4.73 -3.58 -9.91
C ALA A 53 -5.32 -4.99 -9.92
N ILE A 54 -6.61 -5.07 -9.55
CA ILE A 54 -7.48 -6.21 -9.81
C ILE A 54 -8.58 -5.75 -10.74
N ILE A 55 -8.86 -6.55 -11.77
CA ILE A 55 -9.95 -6.33 -12.71
C ILE A 55 -11.05 -7.34 -12.36
N VAL A 56 -12.26 -6.83 -12.09
CA VAL A 56 -13.44 -7.66 -11.78
C VAL A 56 -14.46 -7.47 -12.90
N ASP A 57 -14.51 -8.45 -13.78
CA ASP A 57 -15.47 -8.49 -14.88
C ASP A 57 -16.83 -9.02 -14.44
N GLU A 58 -17.89 -8.82 -15.23
CA GLU A 58 -19.25 -9.26 -14.91
C GLU A 58 -19.38 -10.79 -14.79
N SER A 59 -18.47 -11.54 -15.43
CA SER A 59 -18.40 -13.01 -15.37
C SER A 59 -17.58 -13.55 -14.18
N ALA A 60 -16.98 -12.66 -13.35
CA ALA A 60 -16.14 -13.08 -12.24
C ALA A 60 -16.93 -13.76 -11.12
N ASP A 61 -16.30 -14.71 -10.42
CA ASP A 61 -16.77 -15.18 -9.13
C ASP A 61 -16.63 -14.06 -8.09
N LEU A 62 -17.76 -13.41 -7.78
CA LEU A 62 -17.78 -12.23 -6.91
C LEU A 62 -17.44 -12.56 -5.45
N GLU A 63 -17.70 -13.78 -4.97
CA GLU A 63 -17.35 -14.20 -3.62
C GLU A 63 -15.83 -14.40 -3.48
N MET A 64 -15.24 -15.08 -4.43
CA MET A 64 -13.78 -15.26 -4.49
C MET A 64 -13.09 -13.91 -4.67
N SER A 65 -13.58 -13.06 -5.56
CA SER A 65 -13.05 -11.73 -5.83
C SER A 65 -13.07 -10.85 -4.57
N LEU A 66 -14.19 -10.85 -3.83
CA LEU A 66 -14.33 -10.09 -2.59
C LEU A 66 -13.26 -10.48 -1.57
N ARG A 67 -13.12 -11.79 -1.30
CA ARG A 67 -12.13 -12.32 -0.34
C ARG A 67 -10.70 -12.00 -0.76
N GLY A 68 -10.39 -12.21 -2.04
CA GLY A 68 -9.07 -11.93 -2.60
C GLY A 68 -8.70 -10.44 -2.52
N ILE A 69 -9.65 -9.55 -2.79
CA ILE A 69 -9.47 -8.10 -2.71
C ILE A 69 -9.25 -7.65 -1.27
N VAL A 70 -10.10 -8.08 -0.33
CA VAL A 70 -9.93 -7.74 1.10
C VAL A 70 -8.55 -8.17 1.58
N PHE A 71 -8.17 -9.43 1.36
CA PHE A 71 -6.86 -9.93 1.77
C PHE A 71 -5.70 -9.18 1.08
N GLY A 72 -5.82 -8.95 -0.23
CA GLY A 72 -4.78 -8.28 -1.02
C GLY A 72 -4.60 -6.81 -0.69
N ALA A 73 -5.66 -6.12 -0.29
CA ALA A 73 -5.64 -4.69 0.02
C ALA A 73 -5.35 -4.40 1.50
N VAL A 74 -5.98 -5.15 2.41
CA VAL A 74 -5.95 -4.86 3.85
C VAL A 74 -4.82 -5.60 4.56
N GLY A 75 -4.44 -6.77 4.07
CA GLY A 75 -3.35 -7.56 4.67
C GLY A 75 -2.08 -6.73 4.83
N THR A 76 -1.45 -6.83 6.00
CA THR A 76 -0.26 -6.04 6.38
C THR A 76 -0.50 -4.52 6.34
N ALA A 77 -1.74 -4.09 6.59
CA ALA A 77 -2.17 -2.69 6.52
C ALA A 77 -1.81 -2.00 5.18
N GLY A 78 -1.90 -2.74 4.05
CA GLY A 78 -1.57 -2.20 2.73
C GLY A 78 -0.08 -1.95 2.45
N GLN A 79 0.83 -2.44 3.30
CA GLN A 79 2.26 -2.09 3.25
C GLN A 79 3.12 -3.13 2.53
N ARG A 80 2.60 -3.79 1.49
CA ARG A 80 3.36 -4.70 0.62
C ARG A 80 3.54 -4.13 -0.79
N CYS A 81 4.60 -4.54 -1.48
CA CYS A 81 4.79 -4.24 -2.91
C CYS A 81 3.64 -4.80 -3.77
N THR A 82 3.02 -5.89 -3.32
CA THR A 82 1.90 -6.58 -3.98
C THR A 82 0.52 -6.13 -3.51
N THR A 83 0.41 -5.14 -2.61
CA THR A 83 -0.88 -4.64 -2.12
C THR A 83 -1.76 -4.20 -3.28
N THR A 84 -3.02 -4.66 -3.28
CA THR A 84 -4.04 -4.20 -4.21
C THR A 84 -4.38 -2.74 -3.92
N ARG A 85 -4.13 -1.86 -4.88
CA ARG A 85 -4.37 -0.41 -4.73
C ARG A 85 -5.50 0.08 -5.61
N ARG A 86 -5.70 -0.57 -6.75
CA ARG A 86 -6.73 -0.19 -7.73
C ARG A 86 -7.66 -1.36 -8.01
N LEU A 87 -8.95 -1.06 -8.09
CA LEU A 87 -9.96 -1.98 -8.56
C LEU A 87 -10.60 -1.41 -9.82
N LEU A 88 -10.60 -2.19 -10.90
CA LEU A 88 -11.34 -1.88 -12.11
C LEU A 88 -12.52 -2.84 -12.16
N VAL A 89 -13.71 -2.33 -11.86
CA VAL A 89 -14.92 -3.15 -11.75
C VAL A 89 -15.84 -2.88 -12.93
N HIS A 90 -16.35 -3.94 -13.56
CA HIS A 90 -17.29 -3.79 -14.67
C HIS A 90 -18.53 -3.01 -14.22
N ARG A 91 -18.98 -2.06 -15.04
CA ARG A 91 -20.04 -1.09 -14.68
C ARG A 91 -21.32 -1.76 -14.19
N SER A 92 -21.72 -2.88 -14.80
CA SER A 92 -22.97 -3.57 -14.47
C SER A 92 -23.02 -4.11 -13.04
N ILE A 93 -21.85 -4.40 -12.42
CA ILE A 93 -21.73 -4.99 -11.09
C ILE A 93 -21.13 -4.02 -10.06
N ALA A 94 -20.62 -2.88 -10.48
CA ALA A 94 -19.80 -2.00 -9.66
C ALA A 94 -20.51 -1.52 -8.39
N GLY A 95 -21.76 -1.07 -8.49
CA GLY A 95 -22.53 -0.55 -7.34
C GLY A 95 -22.66 -1.60 -6.23
N SER A 96 -23.26 -2.74 -6.56
CA SER A 96 -23.52 -3.81 -5.58
C SER A 96 -22.22 -4.45 -5.06
N PHE A 97 -21.19 -4.58 -5.91
CA PHE A 97 -19.92 -5.14 -5.50
C PHE A 97 -19.17 -4.22 -4.51
N VAL A 98 -19.16 -2.91 -4.77
CA VAL A 98 -18.51 -1.94 -3.89
C VAL A 98 -19.24 -1.81 -2.55
N GLU A 99 -20.56 -1.88 -2.53
CA GLU A 99 -21.34 -1.93 -1.27
C GLU A 99 -20.94 -3.15 -0.41
N ARG A 100 -20.84 -4.33 -1.02
CA ARG A 100 -20.40 -5.54 -0.33
C ARG A 100 -18.95 -5.44 0.15
N LEU A 101 -18.07 -4.86 -0.65
CA LEU A 101 -16.68 -4.66 -0.28
C LEU A 101 -16.55 -3.67 0.89
N ALA A 102 -17.33 -2.59 0.87
CA ALA A 102 -17.39 -1.63 1.97
C ALA A 102 -17.86 -2.28 3.28
N ALA A 103 -18.91 -3.10 3.22
CA ALA A 103 -19.39 -3.87 4.37
C ALA A 103 -18.31 -4.81 4.91
N ALA A 104 -17.57 -5.51 4.03
CA ALA A 104 -16.45 -6.36 4.44
C ALA A 104 -15.32 -5.57 5.11
N TYR A 105 -14.99 -4.38 4.61
CA TYR A 105 -13.96 -3.51 5.21
C TYR A 105 -14.33 -3.07 6.63
N GLN A 106 -15.61 -2.80 6.88
CA GLN A 106 -16.10 -2.40 8.21
C GLN A 106 -16.00 -3.51 9.26
N THR A 107 -15.92 -4.77 8.83
CA THR A 107 -15.78 -5.92 9.72
C THR A 107 -14.34 -6.38 9.93
N VAL A 108 -13.36 -5.71 9.31
CA VAL A 108 -11.94 -6.07 9.46
C VAL A 108 -11.50 -5.84 10.90
N PRO A 109 -11.04 -6.89 11.62
CA PRO A 109 -10.50 -6.71 12.96
C PRO A 109 -9.14 -6.01 12.88
N ILE A 110 -9.07 -4.83 13.53
CA ILE A 110 -7.86 -3.99 13.57
C ILE A 110 -7.32 -3.99 14.99
N GLY A 111 -6.04 -4.28 15.18
CA GLY A 111 -5.46 -4.34 16.52
C GLY A 111 -4.01 -4.81 16.56
N ASP A 112 -3.64 -5.38 17.73
CA ASP A 112 -2.31 -5.93 17.98
C ASP A 112 -2.02 -7.07 16.99
N PRO A 113 -0.94 -6.98 16.18
CA PRO A 113 -0.58 -8.03 15.23
C PRO A 113 -0.14 -9.35 15.87
N LEU A 114 0.05 -9.39 17.19
CA LEU A 114 0.33 -10.62 17.95
C LEU A 114 -0.95 -11.35 18.39
N ASP A 115 -2.12 -10.76 18.16
CA ASP A 115 -3.42 -11.39 18.42
C ASP A 115 -3.88 -12.11 17.14
N ASP A 116 -4.02 -13.43 17.19
CA ASP A 116 -4.43 -14.27 16.06
C ASP A 116 -5.82 -13.93 15.49
N SER A 117 -6.65 -13.22 16.23
CA SER A 117 -7.97 -12.75 15.78
C SER A 117 -7.90 -11.46 14.94
N VAL A 118 -6.75 -10.78 14.90
CA VAL A 118 -6.53 -9.52 14.19
C VAL A 118 -6.07 -9.78 12.77
N LEU A 119 -6.70 -9.10 11.80
CA LEU A 119 -6.30 -9.16 10.40
C LEU A 119 -5.40 -7.98 9.98
N MET A 120 -5.62 -6.80 10.56
CA MET A 120 -4.91 -5.58 10.18
C MET A 120 -4.20 -4.97 11.38
N GLY A 121 -2.88 -4.93 11.33
CA GLY A 121 -2.03 -4.26 12.30
C GLY A 121 -1.85 -2.76 12.01
N PRO A 122 -0.89 -2.09 12.71
CA PRO A 122 -0.63 -0.68 12.53
C PRO A 122 0.19 -0.37 11.26
N LEU A 123 0.20 0.89 10.88
CA LEU A 123 1.21 1.43 9.96
C LEU A 123 2.57 1.52 10.68
N ILE A 124 3.63 1.54 9.87
CA ILE A 124 5.01 1.45 10.39
C ILE A 124 5.41 2.63 11.29
N ASN A 125 4.90 3.84 11.04
CA ASN A 125 5.22 5.05 11.79
C ASN A 125 4.18 6.15 11.54
N GLU A 126 4.29 7.26 12.29
CA GLU A 126 3.43 8.44 12.18
C GLU A 126 3.47 9.11 10.79
N GLN A 127 4.63 9.08 10.12
CA GLN A 127 4.74 9.61 8.76
C GLN A 127 3.86 8.82 7.78
N ALA A 128 3.74 7.51 7.97
CA ALA A 128 2.85 6.68 7.14
C ALA A 128 1.37 7.02 7.38
N VAL A 129 0.98 7.37 8.62
CA VAL A 129 -0.37 7.87 8.93
C VAL A 129 -0.62 9.21 8.26
N SER A 130 0.34 10.14 8.33
CA SER A 130 0.23 11.45 7.67
C SER A 130 0.09 11.30 6.16
N ASN A 131 0.92 10.47 5.54
CA ASN A 131 0.85 10.18 4.10
C ASN A 131 -0.49 9.54 3.69
N TYR A 132 -1.05 8.66 4.52
CA TYR A 132 -2.36 8.06 4.31
C TYR A 132 -3.47 9.12 4.30
N LEU A 133 -3.50 10.01 5.30
CA LEU A 133 -4.50 11.07 5.39
C LEU A 133 -4.36 12.08 4.24
N GLU A 134 -3.13 12.45 3.88
CA GLU A 134 -2.85 13.34 2.74
C GLU A 134 -3.30 12.73 1.41
N ALA A 135 -3.05 11.43 1.20
CA ALA A 135 -3.50 10.73 0.01
C ALA A 135 -5.03 10.74 -0.13
N ILE A 136 -5.77 10.54 0.98
CA ILE A 136 -7.23 10.62 0.97
C ILE A 136 -7.70 12.04 0.64
N ALA A 137 -7.12 13.04 1.30
CA ALA A 137 -7.46 14.45 1.03
C ALA A 137 -7.20 14.82 -0.44
N THR A 138 -6.08 14.37 -0.98
CA THR A 138 -5.71 14.56 -2.39
C THR A 138 -6.71 13.89 -3.33
N ALA A 139 -7.07 12.63 -3.06
CA ALA A 139 -8.04 11.90 -3.87
C ALA A 139 -9.42 12.59 -3.87
N VAL A 140 -9.86 13.07 -2.70
CA VAL A 140 -11.13 13.83 -2.60
C VAL A 140 -11.06 15.14 -3.38
N ALA A 141 -9.95 15.87 -3.28
CA ALA A 141 -9.73 17.10 -4.06
C ALA A 141 -9.71 16.84 -5.58
N GLN A 142 -9.35 15.65 -6.02
CA GLN A 142 -9.39 15.21 -7.43
C GLN A 142 -10.75 14.65 -7.87
N GLY A 143 -11.78 14.74 -7.03
CA GLY A 143 -13.14 14.30 -7.34
C GLY A 143 -13.48 12.88 -6.86
N GLY A 144 -12.58 12.22 -6.13
CA GLY A 144 -12.86 10.93 -5.50
C GLY A 144 -13.82 11.06 -4.32
N ARG A 145 -14.61 10.03 -4.07
CA ARG A 145 -15.54 9.95 -2.94
C ARG A 145 -15.14 8.82 -2.00
N VAL A 146 -14.94 9.11 -0.73
CA VAL A 146 -14.70 8.07 0.28
C VAL A 146 -15.98 7.25 0.46
N VAL A 147 -15.89 5.95 0.22
CA VAL A 147 -16.99 4.98 0.39
C VAL A 147 -17.02 4.45 1.82
N THR A 148 -15.84 4.11 2.37
CA THR A 148 -15.68 3.65 3.75
C THR A 148 -14.26 3.97 4.23
N GLY A 149 -14.06 4.03 5.55
CA GLY A 149 -12.77 4.34 6.17
C GLY A 149 -12.46 5.85 6.16
N GLY A 150 -11.20 6.18 5.97
CA GLY A 150 -10.74 7.56 5.83
C GLY A 150 -10.19 8.19 7.10
N LYS A 151 -10.04 7.44 8.19
CA LYS A 151 -9.65 8.00 9.50
C LYS A 151 -8.47 7.27 10.11
N ALA A 152 -7.69 8.00 10.90
CA ALA A 152 -6.80 7.44 11.88
C ALA A 152 -7.60 7.07 13.16
N LEU A 153 -7.22 5.97 13.81
CA LEU A 153 -7.85 5.51 15.05
C LEU A 153 -7.10 6.11 16.25
N ALA A 154 -7.42 7.36 16.56
CA ALA A 154 -6.74 8.13 17.60
C ALA A 154 -7.10 7.69 19.06
N ASP A 155 -8.09 6.82 19.21
CA ASP A 155 -8.56 6.28 20.50
C ASP A 155 -7.68 5.17 21.08
N ARG A 156 -6.69 4.72 20.31
CA ARG A 156 -5.74 3.67 20.70
C ARG A 156 -4.29 4.07 20.46
N ALA A 157 -3.38 3.58 21.31
CA ALA A 157 -1.96 3.81 21.13
C ALA A 157 -1.43 3.04 19.93
N GLY A 158 -0.69 3.75 19.04
CA GLY A 158 -0.10 3.19 17.82
C GLY A 158 -0.60 3.86 16.55
N ASN A 159 -0.06 3.43 15.43
CA ASN A 159 -0.29 4.05 14.11
C ASN A 159 -1.44 3.36 13.37
N PHE A 160 -2.60 3.23 13.99
CA PHE A 160 -3.73 2.53 13.40
C PHE A 160 -4.59 3.46 12.53
N VAL A 161 -5.04 2.92 11.40
CA VAL A 161 -5.94 3.61 10.47
C VAL A 161 -7.04 2.66 10.01
N GLU A 162 -8.15 3.20 9.53
CA GLU A 162 -9.20 2.42 8.89
C GLU A 162 -8.81 2.02 7.46
N PRO A 163 -9.06 0.77 7.02
CA PRO A 163 -8.93 0.43 5.60
C PRO A 163 -9.93 1.26 4.79
N THR A 164 -9.47 1.84 3.67
CA THR A 164 -10.23 2.88 2.98
C THR A 164 -10.51 2.51 1.53
N ILE A 165 -11.74 2.76 1.10
CA ILE A 165 -12.16 2.66 -0.29
C ILE A 165 -12.54 4.06 -0.79
N ILE A 166 -11.94 4.45 -1.91
CA ILE A 166 -12.28 5.68 -2.63
C ILE A 166 -12.85 5.29 -4.00
N TRP A 167 -14.01 5.84 -4.32
CA TRP A 167 -14.63 5.70 -5.63
C TRP A 167 -14.33 6.91 -6.49
N SER A 168 -14.04 6.66 -7.76
CA SER A 168 -13.97 7.70 -8.79
C SER A 168 -14.58 7.19 -10.09
N GLU A 169 -15.32 8.04 -10.79
CA GLU A 169 -15.84 7.75 -12.14
C GLU A 169 -14.75 7.93 -13.20
N GLU A 170 -13.81 8.83 -12.96
CA GLU A 170 -12.72 9.16 -13.87
C GLU A 170 -11.36 8.79 -13.26
N PRO A 171 -10.35 8.52 -14.09
CA PRO A 171 -8.98 8.31 -13.62
C PRO A 171 -8.47 9.52 -12.82
N MET A 172 -7.91 9.26 -11.65
CA MET A 172 -7.27 10.29 -10.82
C MET A 172 -5.75 10.24 -10.96
N PRO A 173 -5.06 11.40 -10.93
CA PRO A 173 -3.59 11.46 -11.00
C PRO A 173 -2.87 10.83 -9.80
N ILE A 174 -3.56 10.71 -8.64
CA ILE A 174 -3.01 10.12 -7.42
C ILE A 174 -2.66 8.64 -7.57
#